data_708676342eaa69d080e5c378a1e694cb
#
_entry.id   708676342eaa69d080e5c378a1e694cb
#
_cell.length_a   1.000
_cell.length_b   1.000
_cell.length_c   1.000
_cell.angle_alpha   90.00
_cell.angle_beta   90.00
_cell.angle_gamma   90.00
#
_symmetry.space_group_name_H-M   'P 1'
#
loop_
_entity.id
_entity.type
_entity.pdbx_description
1 polymer ?
#
loop_
_entity_poly.entity_id
_entity_poly.type
_entity_poly.pdbx_seq_one_letter_code
_entity_poly.pdbx_strand_id
1 'polypeptide(L)'
;MKVPGTMLLVAALAMPAQTSDVAIDNFKFAAPTITVPVGAAVTWTNRDDVPHNVVSTDGAFKSPVLDTGQKFSHTFETPGTFKYYCSLHPRMTGQIVVNP
;
A
#
# COMPACT_ATOMS: atom_id res chain seq x y z
N MET A 1 32.43 20.09 -26.75
CA MET A 1 32.04 19.70 -26.42
C MET A 1 31.08 19.39 -26.23
N LYS A 2 30.74 19.17 -26.06
CA LYS A 2 29.98 18.87 -25.76
C LYS A 2 29.25 18.22 -25.21
N VAL A 3 29.07 18.08 -24.76
CA VAL A 3 28.47 17.55 -24.19
C VAL A 3 27.58 17.31 -23.95
N PRO A 4 27.43 17.20 -23.79
CA PRO A 4 26.68 16.91 -23.26
C PRO A 4 25.80 16.49 -22.80
N GLY A 5 25.61 16.38 -22.53
CA GLY A 5 24.80 15.99 -21.89
C GLY A 5 24.12 15.43 -21.84
N THR A 6 24.21 15.23 -21.84
CA THR A 6 23.60 14.71 -21.64
C THR A 6 23.02 14.25 -20.94
N MET A 7 23.20 14.33 -20.52
CA MET A 7 22.76 13.99 -19.73
C MET A 7 21.99 13.37 -19.36
N LEU A 8 22.11 13.11 -19.28
CA LEU A 8 21.51 12.59 -18.87
C LEU A 8 20.60 12.59 -18.32
N LEU A 9 20.55 13.02 -18.30
CA LEU A 9 19.74 13.13 -17.73
C LEU A 9 19.15 12.47 -17.24
N VAL A 10 19.42 12.30 -17.16
CA VAL A 10 19.12 11.77 -16.80
C VAL A 10 18.48 10.98 -16.25
N ALA A 11 18.78 10.65 -16.47
CA ALA A 11 18.46 9.52 -15.84
C ALA A 11 18.08 9.65 -14.44
N ALA A 12 18.67 10.52 -13.88
CA ALA A 12 18.24 10.86 -12.55
C ALA A 12 16.76 11.04 -12.50
N LEU A 13 16.15 11.01 -13.63
CA LEU A 13 14.71 11.10 -13.73
C LEU A 13 14.01 9.90 -13.17
N ALA A 14 14.72 8.79 -13.01
CA ALA A 14 14.12 7.63 -12.38
C ALA A 14 13.87 7.93 -10.93
N MET A 15 12.62 8.20 -10.60
CA MET A 15 12.19 8.37 -9.22
C MET A 15 11.84 7.01 -8.66
N PRO A 16 12.25 6.71 -7.43
CA PRO A 16 11.79 5.48 -6.80
C PRO A 16 10.28 5.55 -6.64
N ALA A 17 9.63 4.41 -6.76
CA ALA A 17 8.21 4.34 -6.48
C ALA A 17 7.96 4.72 -5.03
N GLN A 18 6.92 5.49 -4.78
CA GLN A 18 6.54 5.80 -3.42
C GLN A 18 6.03 4.56 -2.72
N THR A 19 6.37 4.45 -1.45
CA THR A 19 5.85 3.39 -0.59
C THR A 19 5.23 4.04 0.64
N SER A 20 4.17 3.41 1.14
CA SER A 20 3.51 3.82 2.37
C SER A 20 3.25 2.58 3.19
N ASP A 21 3.39 2.70 4.50
CA ASP A 21 3.19 1.58 5.40
C ASP A 21 1.93 1.79 6.23
N VAL A 22 1.18 0.71 6.41
CA VAL A 22 0.03 0.65 7.30
C VAL A 22 0.32 -0.43 8.33
N ALA A 23 0.39 -0.06 9.59
CA ALA A 23 0.54 -1.04 10.66
C ALA A 23 -0.84 -1.60 11.00
N ILE A 24 -0.88 -2.89 11.26
CA ILE A 24 -2.06 -3.57 11.80
C ILE A 24 -1.75 -3.86 13.25
N ASP A 25 -2.51 -3.27 14.16
CA ASP A 25 -2.26 -3.44 15.58
C ASP A 25 -3.54 -3.20 16.37
N ASN A 26 -3.72 -3.93 17.43
CA ASN A 26 -4.87 -3.78 18.32
C ASN A 26 -6.19 -3.84 17.55
N PHE A 27 -6.30 -4.80 16.63
CA PHE A 27 -7.50 -5.02 15.80
C PHE A 27 -7.88 -3.79 14.97
N LYS A 28 -6.88 -3.03 14.51
CA LYS A 28 -7.10 -1.83 13.71
C LYS A 28 -6.04 -1.71 12.63
N PHE A 29 -6.42 -1.10 11.52
CA PHE A 29 -5.47 -0.55 10.58
C PHE A 29 -5.09 0.84 11.11
N ALA A 30 -3.81 1.03 11.47
CA ALA A 30 -3.38 2.20 12.23
C ALA A 30 -3.63 3.52 11.51
N ALA A 31 -3.60 3.50 10.18
CA ALA A 31 -3.98 4.64 9.36
C ALA A 31 -5.19 4.22 8.53
N PRO A 32 -6.41 4.46 9.01
CA PRO A 32 -7.60 3.93 8.32
C PRO A 32 -7.86 4.57 6.96
N THR A 33 -7.30 5.73 6.70
CA THR A 33 -7.37 6.35 5.36
C THR A 33 -6.01 6.94 5.04
N ILE A 34 -5.43 6.52 3.92
CA ILE A 34 -4.23 7.17 3.40
C ILE A 34 -4.45 7.51 1.93
N THR A 35 -3.77 8.56 1.49
CA THR A 35 -3.82 9.03 0.11
C THR A 35 -2.46 8.86 -0.53
N VAL A 36 -2.43 8.24 -1.69
CA VAL A 36 -1.19 7.96 -2.41
C VAL A 36 -1.37 8.32 -3.89
N PRO A 37 -0.29 8.59 -4.62
CA PRO A 37 -0.37 8.77 -6.07
C PRO A 37 -0.45 7.44 -6.80
N VAL A 38 -0.93 7.48 -8.03
CA VAL A 38 -0.88 6.32 -8.94
C VAL A 38 0.55 5.80 -9.01
N GLY A 39 0.71 4.49 -8.96
CA GLY A 39 2.01 3.83 -9.00
C GLY A 39 2.62 3.58 -7.62
N ALA A 40 2.01 4.10 -6.57
CA ALA A 40 2.52 3.90 -5.22
C ALA A 40 2.22 2.48 -4.71
N ALA A 41 3.14 1.94 -3.95
CA ALA A 41 2.94 0.67 -3.25
C ALA A 41 2.55 0.95 -1.81
N VAL A 42 1.58 0.21 -1.31
CA VAL A 42 1.20 0.24 0.10
C VAL A 42 1.55 -1.10 0.71
N THR A 43 2.22 -1.06 1.85
CA THR A 43 2.62 -2.27 2.58
C THR A 43 1.91 -2.30 3.93
N TRP A 44 1.20 -3.38 4.18
CA TRP A 44 0.59 -3.64 5.49
C TRP A 44 1.51 -4.58 6.27
N THR A 45 1.76 -4.25 7.51
CA THR A 45 2.56 -5.09 8.40
C THR A 45 1.71 -5.46 9.61
N ASN A 46 1.56 -6.75 9.86
CA ASN A 46 0.85 -7.19 11.05
C ASN A 46 1.77 -7.09 12.27
N ARG A 47 1.46 -6.17 13.16
CA ARG A 47 2.18 -5.99 14.43
C ARG A 47 1.36 -6.46 15.62
N ASP A 48 0.19 -7.04 15.35
CA ASP A 48 -0.65 -7.60 16.38
C ASP A 48 -0.16 -9.01 16.73
N ASP A 49 -0.60 -9.53 17.84
CA ASP A 49 -0.27 -10.90 18.26
C ASP A 49 -1.32 -11.91 17.82
N VAL A 50 -2.26 -11.50 16.98
CA VAL A 50 -3.24 -12.36 16.35
C VAL A 50 -3.17 -12.20 14.84
N PRO A 51 -3.58 -13.21 14.05
CA PRO A 51 -3.52 -13.12 12.59
C PRO A 51 -4.58 -12.17 12.03
N HIS A 52 -4.22 -11.52 10.92
CA HIS A 52 -5.09 -10.62 10.18
C HIS A 52 -4.85 -10.80 8.69
N ASN A 53 -5.75 -10.26 7.86
CA ASN A 53 -5.50 -10.16 6.42
C ASN A 53 -6.07 -8.85 5.88
N VAL A 54 -5.82 -8.59 4.60
CA VAL A 54 -6.22 -7.36 3.92
C VAL A 54 -6.96 -7.76 2.66
N VAL A 55 -8.25 -7.44 2.61
CA VAL A 55 -9.11 -7.87 1.50
C VAL A 55 -9.85 -6.65 0.97
N SER A 56 -9.68 -6.32 -0.31
CA SER A 56 -10.43 -5.21 -0.89
C SER A 56 -11.88 -5.62 -1.10
N THR A 57 -12.79 -4.67 -0.91
CA THR A 57 -14.22 -4.95 -1.05
C THR A 57 -14.64 -5.17 -2.50
N ASP A 58 -13.86 -4.65 -3.44
CA ASP A 58 -14.16 -4.77 -4.88
C ASP A 58 -13.34 -5.85 -5.58
N GLY A 59 -12.56 -6.62 -4.82
CA GLY A 59 -11.78 -7.70 -5.40
C GLY A 59 -10.46 -7.29 -6.03
N ALA A 60 -10.04 -6.03 -5.87
CA ALA A 60 -8.81 -5.55 -6.48
C ALA A 60 -7.55 -6.22 -5.91
N PHE A 61 -7.58 -6.59 -4.63
CA PHE A 61 -6.46 -7.28 -3.99
C PHE A 61 -6.94 -8.10 -2.80
N LYS A 62 -6.12 -9.08 -2.44
CA LYS A 62 -6.40 -9.92 -1.29
C LYS A 62 -5.08 -10.49 -0.78
N SER A 63 -4.78 -10.26 0.48
CA SER A 63 -3.60 -10.85 1.09
C SER A 63 -3.88 -12.26 1.59
N PRO A 64 -2.84 -13.08 1.75
CA PRO A 64 -2.96 -14.26 2.60
C PRO A 64 -3.15 -13.81 4.04
N VAL A 65 -3.41 -14.76 4.93
CA VAL A 65 -3.42 -14.48 6.36
C VAL A 65 -2.00 -14.14 6.78
N LEU A 66 -1.87 -13.04 7.50
CA LEU A 66 -0.59 -12.54 7.98
C LEU A 66 -0.45 -12.82 9.46
N ASP A 67 0.58 -13.59 9.83
CA ASP A 67 0.95 -13.76 11.22
C ASP A 67 1.76 -12.55 11.69
N THR A 68 2.03 -12.47 12.97
CA THR A 68 2.79 -11.37 13.55
C THR A 68 4.10 -11.15 12.80
N GLY A 69 4.35 -9.93 12.36
CA GLY A 69 5.55 -9.55 11.63
C GLY A 69 5.47 -9.74 10.12
N GLN A 70 4.47 -10.43 9.63
CA GLN A 70 4.34 -10.64 8.18
C GLN A 70 3.76 -9.42 7.48
N LYS A 71 4.08 -9.30 6.20
CA LYS A 71 3.73 -8.13 5.40
C LYS A 71 3.04 -8.54 4.10
N PHE A 72 2.23 -7.62 3.60
CA PHE A 72 1.61 -7.71 2.29
C PHE A 72 1.71 -6.35 1.61
N SER A 73 2.07 -6.33 0.34
CA SER A 73 2.16 -5.10 -0.44
C SER A 73 1.29 -5.18 -1.68
N HIS A 74 0.73 -4.05 -2.05
CA HIS A 74 -0.02 -3.92 -3.30
C HIS A 74 0.32 -2.58 -3.94
N THR A 75 0.55 -2.59 -5.25
CA THR A 75 0.82 -1.37 -6.04
C THR A 75 -0.46 -0.91 -6.69
N PHE A 76 -0.80 0.36 -6.48
CA PHE A 76 -2.05 0.95 -6.96
C PHE A 76 -1.80 1.67 -8.28
N GLU A 77 -2.25 1.06 -9.37
CA GLU A 77 -2.00 1.56 -10.72
C GLU A 77 -3.14 2.41 -11.28
N THR A 78 -4.26 2.46 -10.59
CA THR A 78 -5.48 3.11 -11.05
C THR A 78 -5.98 4.10 -10.01
N PRO A 79 -6.39 5.31 -10.40
CA PRO A 79 -6.99 6.26 -9.45
C PRO A 79 -8.30 5.72 -8.91
N GLY A 80 -8.66 6.15 -7.71
CA GLY A 80 -9.93 5.79 -7.10
C GLY A 80 -9.80 5.61 -5.60
N THR A 81 -10.88 5.18 -4.98
CA THR A 81 -10.92 4.86 -3.57
C THR A 81 -11.11 3.36 -3.41
N PHE A 82 -10.18 2.72 -2.72
CA PHE A 82 -10.16 1.27 -2.53
C PHE A 82 -10.38 0.96 -1.06
N LYS A 83 -11.59 0.49 -0.74
CA LYS A 83 -11.92 0.10 0.63
C LYS A 83 -11.50 -1.34 0.86
N TYR A 84 -11.07 -1.62 2.09
CA TYR A 84 -10.63 -2.96 2.45
C TYR A 84 -11.00 -3.28 3.90
N TYR A 85 -10.88 -4.52 4.26
CA TYR A 85 -11.23 -5.01 5.57
C TYR A 85 -10.40 -6.26 5.89
N CYS A 86 -10.43 -6.67 7.16
CA CYS A 86 -9.86 -7.95 7.57
C CYS A 86 -10.99 -8.98 7.59
N SER A 87 -10.86 -10.06 6.83
CA SER A 87 -11.93 -11.05 6.74
C SER A 87 -12.08 -11.87 8.02
N LEU A 88 -11.03 -11.90 8.86
CA LEU A 88 -11.08 -12.57 10.16
C LEU A 88 -11.77 -11.71 11.22
N HIS A 89 -11.80 -10.40 11.02
CA HIS A 89 -12.36 -9.42 11.93
C HIS A 89 -13.04 -8.33 11.08
N PRO A 90 -14.24 -8.60 10.53
CA PRO A 90 -14.80 -7.75 9.46
C PRO A 90 -15.07 -6.29 9.83
N ARG A 91 -15.06 -5.95 11.12
CA ARG A 91 -15.19 -4.55 11.52
C ARG A 91 -13.91 -3.74 11.39
N MET A 92 -12.78 -4.42 11.21
CA MET A 92 -11.52 -3.75 10.89
C MET A 92 -11.57 -3.33 9.44
N THR A 93 -11.63 -2.02 9.21
CA THR A 93 -11.76 -1.47 7.85
C THR A 93 -10.78 -0.34 7.62
N GLY A 94 -10.47 -0.12 6.36
CA GLY A 94 -9.64 1.00 5.94
C GLY A 94 -9.90 1.33 4.49
N GLN A 95 -9.22 2.34 4.00
CA GLN A 95 -9.30 2.69 2.58
C GLN A 95 -8.04 3.39 2.10
N ILE A 96 -7.74 3.16 0.84
CA ILE A 96 -6.64 3.84 0.15
C ILE A 96 -7.27 4.73 -0.91
N VAL A 97 -6.94 6.03 -0.86
CA VAL A 97 -7.33 6.99 -1.89
C VAL A 97 -6.15 7.15 -2.83
N VAL A 98 -6.36 6.85 -4.09
CA VAL A 98 -5.31 6.90 -5.11
C VAL A 98 -5.59 8.09 -6.02
N ASN A 99 -4.70 9.08 -5.99
CA ASN A 99 -4.82 10.28 -6.81
C ASN A 99 -4.15 10.06 -8.16
N PRO A 100 -4.74 10.66 -9.22
CA PRO A 100 -4.14 10.59 -10.55
C PRO A 100 -2.78 11.24 -10.63
#